data_30b46152ae9c32fb6eef6e33b8796483
#
_entry.id   30b46152ae9c32fb6eef6e33b8796483
#
_cell.length_a   1.000
_cell.length_b   1.000
_cell.length_c   1.000
_cell.angle_alpha   90.00
_cell.angle_beta   90.00
_cell.angle_gamma   90.00
#
_symmetry.space_group_name_H-M   'P 1'
#
loop_
_entity.id
_entity.type
_entity.pdbx_description
1 polymer ?
#
loop_
_entity_poly.entity_id
_entity_poly.type
_entity_poly.pdbx_seq_one_letter_code
_entity_poly.pdbx_strand_id
1 'polypeptide(L)'
;MNFKLGKSFYAAALAGVLILSLGPGAAAQSGTRTSEASKLEGTWTVQVQLVDCTTGNPLGNPFPSLLTFARGGTATETTANPMFFPAERGPGHGVWSRIGKRNYRAASTAFITLNGSLVKTQKITQAIQMVDGGDSFTSAASVEFFDPAGNLLVTGCATAAGQYFKK
;
A
#
# COMPACT_ATOMS: atom_id res chain seq x y z
N MET A 1 41.10 37.52 -46.04
CA MET A 1 41.84 38.51 -45.27
C MET A 1 42.59 37.77 -44.19
N ASN A 2 43.91 37.66 -44.37
CA ASN A 2 44.82 36.93 -43.50
C ASN A 2 45.09 37.73 -42.22
N PHE A 3 45.22 37.06 -41.08
CA PHE A 3 46.23 37.47 -40.11
C PHE A 3 46.69 36.29 -39.25
N LYS A 4 47.97 36.25 -39.14
CA LYS A 4 48.91 35.25 -38.65
C LYS A 4 49.12 35.31 -37.12
N LEU A 5 49.52 34.14 -36.60
CA LEU A 5 50.61 33.82 -35.68
C LEU A 5 50.82 34.61 -34.36
N GLY A 6 50.93 33.85 -33.28
CA GLY A 6 51.72 34.20 -32.11
C GLY A 6 51.93 32.95 -31.23
N LYS A 7 53.12 32.31 -31.39
CA LYS A 7 53.65 31.27 -30.48
C LYS A 7 54.21 31.91 -29.22
N SER A 8 53.97 31.34 -28.06
CA SER A 8 54.95 31.46 -26.95
C SER A 8 54.77 30.24 -26.03
N PHE A 9 55.84 29.49 -25.95
CA PHE A 9 56.12 28.43 -25.02
C PHE A 9 56.48 28.99 -23.66
N TYR A 10 55.90 28.52 -22.57
CA TYR A 10 56.55 28.48 -21.25
C TYR A 10 56.24 27.15 -20.60
N ALA A 11 57.27 26.30 -20.51
CA ALA A 11 57.31 25.15 -19.64
C ALA A 11 57.57 25.62 -18.21
N ALA A 12 56.68 25.26 -17.29
CA ALA A 12 56.96 25.33 -15.86
C ALA A 12 56.55 23.98 -15.25
N ALA A 13 57.58 23.20 -14.94
CA ALA A 13 57.45 22.01 -14.14
C ALA A 13 57.17 22.39 -12.67
N LEU A 14 56.05 22.01 -12.13
CA LEU A 14 55.80 22.07 -10.70
C LEU A 14 55.42 20.68 -10.22
N ALA A 15 56.34 20.11 -9.43
CA ALA A 15 56.14 18.88 -8.67
C ALA A 15 55.04 19.12 -7.63
N GLY A 16 53.87 18.55 -7.87
CA GLY A 16 52.75 18.57 -6.92
C GLY A 16 52.78 17.31 -6.06
N VAL A 17 53.01 17.50 -4.77
CA VAL A 17 52.94 16.49 -3.70
C VAL A 17 51.53 15.90 -3.64
N LEU A 18 51.43 14.59 -3.90
CA LEU A 18 50.20 13.80 -3.75
C LEU A 18 49.97 13.58 -2.25
N ILE A 19 49.10 14.38 -1.63
CA ILE A 19 48.60 14.12 -0.27
C ILE A 19 47.43 13.17 -0.40
N LEU A 20 47.68 11.89 -0.14
CA LEU A 20 46.58 10.91 0.11
C LEU A 20 45.91 11.26 1.43
N SER A 21 44.83 12.00 1.38
CA SER A 21 43.89 12.10 2.51
C SER A 21 43.08 10.80 2.64
N LEU A 22 43.53 9.92 3.53
CA LEU A 22 42.73 8.85 4.06
C LEU A 22 41.58 9.48 4.87
N GLY A 23 40.45 9.76 4.21
CA GLY A 23 39.24 10.13 4.89
C GLY A 23 38.73 8.92 5.71
N PRO A 24 38.26 9.14 6.98
CA PRO A 24 37.65 8.08 7.73
C PRO A 24 36.40 7.59 6.98
N GLY A 25 36.44 6.35 6.54
CA GLY A 25 35.28 5.67 5.92
C GLY A 25 34.09 5.78 6.86
N ALA A 26 33.09 6.56 6.47
CA ALA A 26 31.79 6.50 7.10
C ALA A 26 31.25 5.09 6.88
N ALA A 27 31.41 4.20 7.86
CA ALA A 27 30.72 2.94 7.90
C ALA A 27 29.21 3.28 7.90
N ALA A 28 28.57 3.10 6.74
CA ALA A 28 27.13 3.09 6.65
C ALA A 28 26.64 1.98 7.57
N GLN A 29 26.22 2.33 8.77
CA GLN A 29 25.46 1.44 9.62
C GLN A 29 24.16 1.15 8.88
N SER A 30 24.16 0.08 8.09
CA SER A 30 22.92 -0.58 7.70
C SER A 30 22.33 -1.18 8.98
N GLY A 31 21.63 -0.34 9.73
CA GLY A 31 20.77 -0.79 10.81
C GLY A 31 19.78 -1.75 10.20
N THR A 32 20.04 -3.04 10.34
CA THR A 32 19.04 -4.10 10.24
C THR A 32 17.97 -3.75 11.26
N ARG A 33 16.95 -2.96 10.82
CA ARG A 33 15.70 -2.91 11.55
C ARG A 33 15.15 -4.33 11.50
N THR A 34 15.41 -5.09 12.54
CA THR A 34 14.60 -6.26 12.88
C THR A 34 13.19 -5.69 13.08
N SER A 35 12.39 -5.72 12.02
CA SER A 35 11.00 -5.38 12.09
C SER A 35 10.36 -6.39 13.03
N GLU A 36 10.09 -5.96 14.29
CA GLU A 36 9.21 -6.73 15.15
C GLU A 36 7.96 -7.06 14.34
N ALA A 37 7.60 -8.35 14.31
CA ALA A 37 6.40 -8.79 13.60
C ALA A 37 5.21 -7.96 14.09
N SER A 38 4.54 -7.31 13.16
CA SER A 38 3.37 -6.50 13.50
C SER A 38 2.22 -7.43 13.90
N LYS A 39 1.46 -7.08 14.92
CA LYS A 39 0.26 -7.84 15.32
C LYS A 39 -0.78 -8.00 14.20
N LEU A 40 -0.74 -7.15 13.17
CA LEU A 40 -1.63 -7.25 12.02
C LEU A 40 -1.13 -8.27 10.97
N GLU A 41 0.16 -8.66 10.99
CA GLU A 41 0.68 -9.65 10.03
C GLU A 41 -0.06 -10.99 10.17
N GLY A 42 -0.46 -11.57 9.05
CA GLY A 42 -1.17 -12.84 8.97
C GLY A 42 -2.41 -12.78 8.11
N THR A 43 -3.22 -13.85 8.18
CA THR A 43 -4.49 -13.98 7.46
C THR A 43 -5.67 -13.84 8.43
N TRP A 44 -6.72 -13.21 7.94
CA TRP A 44 -7.89 -12.82 8.73
C TRP A 44 -9.17 -13.21 8.02
N THR A 45 -10.10 -13.81 8.75
CA THR A 45 -11.51 -13.89 8.33
C THR A 45 -12.20 -12.61 8.73
N VAL A 46 -12.93 -12.01 7.80
CA VAL A 46 -13.50 -10.67 7.97
C VAL A 46 -14.97 -10.66 7.59
N GLN A 47 -15.80 -10.01 8.40
CA GLN A 47 -17.16 -9.65 8.06
C GLN A 47 -17.18 -8.17 7.69
N VAL A 48 -17.62 -7.89 6.47
CA VAL A 48 -17.72 -6.53 5.93
C VAL A 48 -19.17 -6.08 5.93
N GLN A 49 -19.44 -4.88 6.42
CA GLN A 49 -20.74 -4.23 6.40
C GLN A 49 -20.66 -2.93 5.62
N LEU A 50 -21.43 -2.81 4.54
CA LEU A 50 -21.61 -1.51 3.88
C LEU A 50 -22.42 -0.61 4.82
N VAL A 51 -22.06 0.67 4.85
CA VAL A 51 -22.73 1.67 5.67
C VAL A 51 -22.97 2.95 4.87
N ASP A 52 -24.00 3.67 5.23
CA ASP A 52 -24.21 5.03 4.76
C ASP A 52 -23.08 5.93 5.27
N CYS A 53 -22.42 6.66 4.38
CA CYS A 53 -21.24 7.46 4.73
C CYS A 53 -21.54 8.63 5.68
N THR A 54 -22.78 9.10 5.75
CA THR A 54 -23.19 10.25 6.56
C THR A 54 -23.69 9.81 7.93
N THR A 55 -24.53 8.78 7.95
CA THR A 55 -25.21 8.34 9.19
C THR A 55 -24.52 7.16 9.85
N GLY A 56 -23.69 6.39 9.12
CA GLY A 56 -23.08 5.15 9.58
C GLY A 56 -24.05 3.97 9.65
N ASN A 57 -25.31 4.15 9.23
CA ASN A 57 -26.32 3.08 9.28
C ASN A 57 -25.96 1.94 8.32
N PRO A 58 -26.17 0.67 8.74
CA PRO A 58 -25.93 -0.48 7.88
C PRO A 58 -26.78 -0.44 6.60
N LEU A 59 -26.15 -0.83 5.48
CA LEU A 59 -26.77 -0.99 4.17
C LEU A 59 -26.71 -2.47 3.76
N GLY A 60 -27.84 -3.14 3.73
CA GLY A 60 -27.93 -4.56 3.40
C GLY A 60 -27.30 -5.48 4.45
N ASN A 61 -27.03 -6.72 4.06
CA ASN A 61 -26.46 -7.74 4.93
C ASN A 61 -24.91 -7.70 4.87
N PRO A 62 -24.22 -8.04 5.97
CA PRO A 62 -22.78 -8.22 5.94
C PRO A 62 -22.38 -9.40 5.05
N PHE A 63 -21.16 -9.36 4.52
CA PHE A 63 -20.61 -10.40 3.64
C PHE A 63 -19.17 -10.75 4.04
N PRO A 64 -18.72 -12.00 3.78
CA PRO A 64 -17.40 -12.43 4.17
C PRO A 64 -16.29 -11.93 3.24
N SER A 65 -15.11 -11.77 3.82
CA SER A 65 -13.86 -11.47 3.13
C SER A 65 -12.69 -12.19 3.82
N LEU A 66 -11.63 -12.43 3.07
CA LEU A 66 -10.33 -12.89 3.58
C LEU A 66 -9.31 -11.81 3.31
N LEU A 67 -8.57 -11.38 4.33
CA LEU A 67 -7.47 -10.43 4.22
C LEU A 67 -6.17 -11.07 4.65
N THR A 68 -5.10 -10.85 3.90
CA THR A 68 -3.75 -11.24 4.30
C THR A 68 -2.85 -10.00 4.31
N PHE A 69 -2.23 -9.75 5.45
CA PHE A 69 -1.24 -8.70 5.64
C PHE A 69 0.14 -9.36 5.73
N ALA A 70 0.92 -9.27 4.66
CA ALA A 70 2.24 -9.89 4.62
C ALA A 70 3.30 -8.98 5.24
N ARG A 71 4.34 -9.59 5.82
CA ARG A 71 5.54 -8.85 6.25
C ARG A 71 6.11 -8.05 5.08
N GLY A 72 6.52 -6.82 5.34
CA GLY A 72 7.03 -5.92 4.30
C GLY A 72 5.97 -4.98 3.72
N GLY A 73 4.72 -5.05 4.20
CA GLY A 73 3.70 -4.03 3.92
C GLY A 73 2.82 -4.30 2.70
N THR A 74 2.83 -5.51 2.13
CA THR A 74 1.85 -5.89 1.09
C THR A 74 0.61 -6.52 1.70
N ALA A 75 -0.54 -6.34 1.04
CA ALA A 75 -1.81 -6.92 1.44
C ALA A 75 -2.54 -7.51 0.24
N THR A 76 -3.28 -8.58 0.49
CA THR A 76 -4.23 -9.14 -0.47
C THR A 76 -5.58 -9.34 0.20
N GLU A 77 -6.65 -9.27 -0.57
CA GLU A 77 -7.99 -9.51 -0.07
C GLU A 77 -8.86 -10.21 -1.12
N THR A 78 -9.78 -11.04 -0.66
CA THR A 78 -10.81 -11.67 -1.49
C THR A 78 -12.14 -11.52 -0.80
N THR A 79 -13.12 -10.97 -1.51
CA THR A 79 -14.42 -10.59 -0.95
C THR A 79 -15.56 -11.28 -1.69
N ALA A 80 -16.46 -11.91 -0.95
CA ALA A 80 -17.65 -12.56 -1.50
C ALA A 80 -18.87 -11.65 -1.35
N ASN A 81 -18.86 -10.49 -2.01
CA ASN A 81 -20.00 -9.57 -2.02
C ASN A 81 -20.99 -9.94 -3.14
N PRO A 82 -22.21 -10.37 -2.82
CA PRO A 82 -23.21 -10.79 -3.82
C PRO A 82 -23.71 -9.63 -4.71
N MET A 83 -23.50 -8.37 -4.31
CA MET A 83 -23.91 -7.20 -5.08
C MET A 83 -23.11 -7.01 -6.38
N PHE A 84 -22.01 -7.73 -6.57
CA PHE A 84 -21.27 -7.68 -7.84
C PHE A 84 -21.94 -8.48 -8.95
N PHE A 85 -22.77 -9.50 -8.61
CA PHE A 85 -23.43 -10.32 -9.63
C PHE A 85 -24.24 -9.45 -10.62
N PRO A 86 -24.16 -9.71 -11.95
CA PRO A 86 -23.46 -10.81 -12.63
C PRO A 86 -21.98 -10.56 -12.93
N ALA A 87 -21.42 -9.43 -12.52
CA ALA A 87 -20.00 -9.17 -12.67
C ALA A 87 -19.18 -9.96 -11.63
N GLU A 88 -17.91 -10.17 -11.93
CA GLU A 88 -16.96 -10.86 -11.06
C GLU A 88 -15.93 -9.87 -10.52
N ARG A 89 -15.76 -9.88 -9.20
CA ARG A 89 -14.70 -9.13 -8.55
C ARG A 89 -13.51 -10.04 -8.27
N GLY A 90 -12.38 -9.72 -8.88
CA GLY A 90 -11.11 -10.39 -8.61
C GLY A 90 -10.55 -10.07 -7.21
N PRO A 91 -9.46 -10.75 -6.80
CA PRO A 91 -8.75 -10.41 -5.58
C PRO A 91 -8.23 -8.98 -5.62
N GLY A 92 -8.22 -8.31 -4.46
CA GLY A 92 -7.58 -7.02 -4.27
C GLY A 92 -6.14 -7.19 -3.86
N HIS A 93 -5.27 -6.35 -4.40
CA HIS A 93 -3.86 -6.26 -4.05
C HIS A 93 -3.52 -4.85 -3.60
N GLY A 94 -2.66 -4.74 -2.60
CA GLY A 94 -2.35 -3.44 -2.05
C GLY A 94 -1.22 -3.43 -1.04
N VAL A 95 -1.22 -2.36 -0.27
CA VAL A 95 -0.19 -2.10 0.74
C VAL A 95 -0.83 -1.77 2.07
N TRP A 96 -0.07 -2.00 3.14
CA TRP A 96 -0.44 -1.61 4.48
C TRP A 96 0.75 -1.05 5.25
N SER A 97 0.47 -0.26 6.28
CA SER A 97 1.49 0.28 7.16
C SER A 97 0.95 0.49 8.57
N ARG A 98 1.85 0.42 9.56
CA ARG A 98 1.55 0.76 10.95
C ARG A 98 1.65 2.27 11.12
N ILE A 99 0.63 2.90 11.71
CA ILE A 99 0.58 4.35 11.97
C ILE A 99 0.52 4.69 13.46
N GLY A 100 0.43 3.67 14.32
CA GLY A 100 0.39 3.82 15.78
C GLY A 100 0.55 2.50 16.50
N LYS A 101 0.41 2.50 17.80
CA LYS A 101 0.62 1.29 18.62
C LYS A 101 -0.28 0.12 18.19
N ARG A 102 -1.56 0.42 17.85
CA ARG A 102 -2.58 -0.55 17.43
C ARG A 102 -3.31 -0.12 16.15
N ASN A 103 -2.86 0.96 15.53
CA ASN A 103 -3.51 1.56 14.37
C ASN A 103 -2.70 1.32 13.12
N TYR A 104 -3.40 0.97 12.05
CA TYR A 104 -2.82 0.68 10.74
C TYR A 104 -3.65 1.35 9.65
N ARG A 105 -3.04 1.52 8.49
CA ARG A 105 -3.70 1.89 7.24
C ARG A 105 -3.42 0.83 6.20
N ALA A 106 -4.42 0.55 5.36
CA ALA A 106 -4.24 -0.25 4.18
C ALA A 106 -4.97 0.39 2.99
N ALA A 107 -4.45 0.15 1.81
CA ALA A 107 -5.10 0.49 0.55
C ALA A 107 -4.93 -0.66 -0.41
N SER A 108 -6.02 -1.04 -1.10
CA SER A 108 -6.02 -2.11 -2.10
C SER A 108 -6.81 -1.70 -3.33
N THR A 109 -6.51 -2.36 -4.45
CA THR A 109 -7.23 -2.22 -5.71
C THR A 109 -7.62 -3.60 -6.22
N ALA A 110 -8.85 -3.74 -6.69
CA ALA A 110 -9.39 -4.95 -7.33
C ALA A 110 -10.02 -4.59 -8.67
N PHE A 111 -9.96 -5.53 -9.60
CA PHE A 111 -10.64 -5.42 -10.89
C PHE A 111 -11.99 -6.10 -10.85
N ILE A 112 -12.96 -5.49 -11.52
CA ILE A 112 -14.31 -6.04 -11.67
C ILE A 112 -14.53 -6.25 -13.16
N THR A 113 -14.83 -7.49 -13.53
CA THR A 113 -15.02 -7.92 -14.90
C THR A 113 -16.45 -8.40 -15.14
N LEU A 114 -16.92 -8.23 -16.36
CA LEU A 114 -18.18 -8.78 -16.84
C LEU A 114 -17.93 -9.44 -18.20
N ASN A 115 -18.26 -10.72 -18.33
CA ASN A 115 -18.00 -11.50 -19.55
C ASN A 115 -16.52 -11.40 -20.01
N GLY A 116 -15.57 -11.44 -19.07
CA GLY A 116 -14.14 -11.36 -19.34
C GLY A 116 -13.60 -9.96 -19.64
N SER A 117 -14.44 -8.93 -19.70
CA SER A 117 -14.03 -7.55 -19.96
C SER A 117 -13.98 -6.73 -18.66
N LEU A 118 -12.94 -5.91 -18.49
CA LEU A 118 -12.86 -4.96 -17.37
C LEU A 118 -14.00 -3.94 -17.47
N VAL A 119 -14.81 -3.85 -16.43
CA VAL A 119 -15.92 -2.88 -16.38
C VAL A 119 -15.75 -1.83 -15.30
N LYS A 120 -15.04 -2.17 -14.21
CA LYS A 120 -14.73 -1.22 -13.11
C LYS A 120 -13.44 -1.61 -12.42
N THR A 121 -12.81 -0.62 -11.79
CA THR A 121 -11.77 -0.80 -10.80
C THR A 121 -12.31 -0.34 -9.45
N GLN A 122 -12.13 -1.16 -8.42
CA GLN A 122 -12.46 -0.78 -7.04
C GLN A 122 -11.19 -0.47 -6.28
N LYS A 123 -11.15 0.67 -5.61
CA LYS A 123 -10.10 1.03 -4.66
C LYS A 123 -10.70 1.12 -3.27
N ILE A 124 -10.05 0.49 -2.29
CA ILE A 124 -10.43 0.50 -0.89
C ILE A 124 -9.30 1.11 -0.08
N THR A 125 -9.62 2.13 0.71
CA THR A 125 -8.70 2.71 1.70
C THR A 125 -9.29 2.53 3.07
N GLN A 126 -8.56 1.89 4.00
CA GLN A 126 -9.10 1.55 5.32
C GLN A 126 -8.17 1.96 6.45
N ALA A 127 -8.78 2.42 7.53
CA ALA A 127 -8.16 2.58 8.84
C ALA A 127 -8.52 1.35 9.69
N ILE A 128 -7.51 0.70 10.24
CA ILE A 128 -7.65 -0.56 11.00
C ILE A 128 -7.19 -0.32 12.42
N GLN A 129 -7.97 -0.80 13.38
CA GLN A 129 -7.65 -0.76 14.80
C GLN A 129 -7.66 -2.16 15.40
N MET A 130 -6.51 -2.61 15.90
CA MET A 130 -6.42 -3.89 16.61
C MET A 130 -7.12 -3.80 17.97
N VAL A 131 -7.91 -4.80 18.29
CA VAL A 131 -8.51 -4.98 19.62
C VAL A 131 -7.45 -5.50 20.61
N ASP A 132 -7.67 -5.32 21.90
CA ASP A 132 -6.79 -5.87 22.93
C ASP A 132 -6.71 -7.39 22.81
N GLY A 133 -5.50 -7.94 23.04
CA GLY A 133 -5.21 -9.34 22.79
C GLY A 133 -4.59 -9.62 21.42
N GLY A 134 -4.94 -8.85 20.37
CA GLY A 134 -4.31 -8.93 19.04
C GLY A 134 -4.89 -10.00 18.11
N ASP A 135 -5.98 -10.70 18.51
CA ASP A 135 -6.64 -11.74 17.72
C ASP A 135 -7.83 -11.21 16.91
N SER A 136 -8.15 -9.93 17.06
CA SER A 136 -9.24 -9.29 16.31
C SER A 136 -8.92 -7.83 15.99
N PHE A 137 -9.58 -7.30 14.98
CA PHE A 137 -9.54 -5.89 14.63
C PHE A 137 -10.93 -5.39 14.18
N THR A 138 -11.09 -4.07 14.23
CA THR A 138 -12.15 -3.36 13.51
C THR A 138 -11.54 -2.44 12.46
N SER A 139 -12.28 -2.13 11.41
CA SER A 139 -11.87 -1.14 10.43
C SER A 139 -13.02 -0.31 9.91
N ALA A 140 -12.70 0.91 9.48
CA ALA A 140 -13.56 1.77 8.67
C ALA A 140 -12.87 2.02 7.32
N ALA A 141 -13.64 1.94 6.24
CA ALA A 141 -13.13 2.03 4.88
C ALA A 141 -13.92 3.02 4.03
N SER A 142 -13.20 3.73 3.17
CA SER A 142 -13.72 4.41 1.98
C SER A 142 -13.52 3.50 0.77
N VAL A 143 -14.54 3.39 -0.05
CA VAL A 143 -14.56 2.57 -1.26
C VAL A 143 -14.84 3.48 -2.45
N GLU A 144 -14.00 3.42 -3.46
CA GLU A 144 -14.10 4.19 -4.69
C GLU A 144 -14.18 3.23 -5.88
N PHE A 145 -15.10 3.50 -6.80
CA PHE A 145 -15.23 2.76 -8.05
C PHE A 145 -14.90 3.68 -9.22
N PHE A 146 -14.09 3.19 -10.14
CA PHE A 146 -13.66 3.89 -11.33
C PHE A 146 -14.09 3.11 -12.58
N ASP A 147 -14.37 3.82 -13.67
CA ASP A 147 -14.54 3.23 -15.00
C ASP A 147 -13.18 2.73 -15.56
N PRO A 148 -13.17 2.01 -16.69
CA PRO A 148 -11.91 1.57 -17.32
C PRO A 148 -10.98 2.70 -17.77
N ALA A 149 -11.49 3.92 -17.95
CA ALA A 149 -10.71 5.11 -18.30
C ALA A 149 -10.12 5.82 -17.05
N GLY A 150 -10.48 5.36 -15.85
CA GLY A 150 -9.99 5.93 -14.58
C GLY A 150 -10.84 7.07 -14.02
N ASN A 151 -12.04 7.32 -14.56
CA ASN A 151 -12.95 8.31 -14.01
C ASN A 151 -13.69 7.75 -12.80
N LEU A 152 -13.81 8.53 -11.73
CA LEU A 152 -14.56 8.16 -10.54
C LEU A 152 -16.05 8.05 -10.85
N LEU A 153 -16.66 6.90 -10.57
CA LEU A 153 -18.08 6.63 -10.77
C LEU A 153 -18.89 6.86 -9.50
N VAL A 154 -18.45 6.30 -8.40
CA VAL A 154 -19.16 6.34 -7.12
C VAL A 154 -18.22 6.10 -5.95
N THR A 155 -18.54 6.66 -4.81
CA THR A 155 -17.91 6.40 -3.51
C THR A 155 -18.89 5.71 -2.57
N GLY A 156 -18.35 4.98 -1.60
CA GLY A 156 -19.11 4.31 -0.56
C GLY A 156 -18.30 4.16 0.71
N CYS A 157 -18.96 3.71 1.77
CA CYS A 157 -18.35 3.47 3.07
C CYS A 157 -18.64 2.05 3.55
N ALA A 158 -17.69 1.48 4.28
CA ALA A 158 -17.85 0.19 4.90
C ALA A 158 -17.18 0.15 6.27
N THR A 159 -17.69 -0.70 7.14
CA THR A 159 -16.99 -1.14 8.35
C THR A 159 -16.66 -2.62 8.24
N ALA A 160 -15.67 -3.08 9.00
CA ALA A 160 -15.39 -4.50 9.05
C ALA A 160 -14.89 -4.93 10.42
N ALA A 161 -15.15 -6.19 10.75
CA ALA A 161 -14.62 -6.89 11.90
C ALA A 161 -13.81 -8.11 11.44
N GLY A 162 -12.54 -8.18 11.82
CA GLY A 162 -11.63 -9.26 11.47
C GLY A 162 -11.26 -10.12 12.67
N GLN A 163 -11.18 -11.44 12.43
CA GLN A 163 -10.68 -12.43 13.38
C GLN A 163 -9.45 -13.12 12.78
N TYR A 164 -8.40 -13.29 13.58
CA TYR A 164 -7.18 -13.96 13.15
C TYR A 164 -7.49 -15.40 12.72
N PHE A 165 -7.01 -15.78 11.53
CA PHE A 165 -7.20 -17.13 11.00
C PHE A 165 -6.31 -18.10 11.76
N LYS A 166 -6.89 -18.87 12.67
CA LYS A 166 -6.18 -19.88 13.48
C LYS A 166 -6.13 -21.21 12.71
N LYS A 167 -4.99 -21.88 12.82
CA LYS A 167 -4.82 -23.26 12.32
C LYS A 167 -5.62 -24.24 13.17
#